data_4bbd9a9b331196d80c8333990549ded6
#
_entry.id   4bbd9a9b331196d80c8333990549ded6
#
_cell.length_a   1.000
_cell.length_b   1.000
_cell.length_c   1.000
_cell.angle_alpha   90.00
_cell.angle_beta   90.00
_cell.angle_gamma   90.00
#
_symmetry.space_group_name_H-M   'P 1'
#
loop_
_entity.id
_entity.type
_entity.pdbx_description
1 polymer ?
#
loop_
_entity_poly.entity_id
_entity_poly.type
_entity_poly.pdbx_seq_one_letter_code
_entity_poly.pdbx_strand_id
1 'polypeptide(L)'
;MKNKKTIGFIAALIVVIVFPVTFFLIFDNLRKHRPTLETDKCLPIYGPKEPFKSKDYKGRNIIDTAYFKVPDFSFIDQDGDTVTQHIMQGKVTVVDFFFTTCKTVCIDMASNLHKIQEKFITDNDVLILSHTVDPETDSVKQLFKYSVDNDVNPKMWKLLTGDKKELYKQA
;
A
#
# COMPACT_ATOMS: atom_id res chain seq x y z
N MET A 1 58.57 -19.00 -31.41
CA MET A 1 57.14 -18.80 -31.82
C MET A 1 56.11 -19.54 -30.98
N LYS A 2 56.49 -20.45 -30.07
CA LYS A 2 55.57 -21.19 -29.17
C LYS A 2 54.93 -20.31 -28.07
N ASN A 3 55.63 -19.29 -27.55
CA ASN A 3 55.13 -18.48 -26.41
C ASN A 3 53.92 -17.57 -26.70
N LYS A 4 53.74 -17.05 -27.92
CA LYS A 4 52.61 -16.14 -28.23
C LYS A 4 51.27 -16.85 -28.25
N LYS A 5 51.21 -18.11 -28.73
CA LYS A 5 49.95 -18.88 -28.75
C LYS A 5 49.52 -19.32 -27.34
N THR A 6 50.48 -19.66 -26.47
CA THR A 6 50.23 -20.04 -25.07
C THR A 6 49.76 -18.85 -24.23
N ILE A 7 50.33 -17.65 -24.45
CA ILE A 7 49.93 -16.44 -23.79
C ILE A 7 48.49 -16.03 -24.20
N GLY A 8 48.17 -16.14 -25.50
CA GLY A 8 46.81 -15.90 -26.00
C GLY A 8 45.76 -16.84 -25.45
N PHE A 9 46.10 -18.13 -25.30
CA PHE A 9 45.20 -19.11 -24.70
C PHE A 9 44.97 -18.87 -23.20
N ILE A 10 46.02 -18.54 -22.46
CA ILE A 10 45.91 -18.18 -21.03
C ILE A 10 45.07 -16.90 -20.86
N ALA A 11 45.28 -15.89 -21.70
CA ALA A 11 44.50 -14.65 -21.65
C ALA A 11 43.00 -14.91 -21.93
N ALA A 12 42.71 -15.77 -22.93
CA ALA A 12 41.32 -16.14 -23.24
C ALA A 12 40.66 -16.93 -22.09
N LEU A 13 41.40 -17.81 -21.45
CA LEU A 13 40.93 -18.61 -20.30
C LEU A 13 40.66 -17.74 -19.08
N ILE A 14 41.50 -16.72 -18.84
CA ILE A 14 41.29 -15.72 -17.79
C ILE A 14 39.99 -14.93 -18.08
N VAL A 15 39.77 -14.49 -19.29
CA VAL A 15 38.55 -13.72 -19.63
C VAL A 15 37.29 -14.58 -19.48
N VAL A 16 37.33 -15.84 -19.92
CA VAL A 16 36.18 -16.75 -19.90
C VAL A 16 35.82 -17.21 -18.48
N ILE A 17 36.78 -17.33 -17.58
CA ILE A 17 36.56 -17.86 -16.23
C ILE A 17 36.51 -16.72 -15.21
N VAL A 18 37.51 -15.81 -15.24
CA VAL A 18 37.62 -14.77 -14.21
C VAL A 18 36.52 -13.72 -14.34
N PHE A 19 36.17 -13.33 -15.56
CA PHE A 19 35.13 -12.33 -15.77
C PHE A 19 33.74 -12.77 -15.26
N PRO A 20 33.22 -13.97 -15.60
CA PRO A 20 31.93 -14.43 -15.05
C PRO A 20 31.95 -14.59 -13.53
N VAL A 21 33.07 -15.08 -12.98
CA VAL A 21 33.19 -15.25 -11.52
C VAL A 21 33.22 -13.90 -10.80
N THR A 22 34.01 -12.94 -11.29
CA THR A 22 34.05 -11.60 -10.70
C THR A 22 32.72 -10.87 -10.89
N PHE A 23 32.09 -10.99 -12.05
CA PHE A 23 30.76 -10.45 -12.30
C PHE A 23 29.73 -11.04 -11.33
N PHE A 24 29.74 -12.35 -11.14
CA PHE A 24 28.83 -13.02 -10.21
C PHE A 24 29.07 -12.59 -8.77
N LEU A 25 30.32 -12.48 -8.34
CA LEU A 25 30.66 -12.03 -6.99
C LEU A 25 30.27 -10.55 -6.75
N ILE A 26 30.48 -9.69 -7.73
CA ILE A 26 30.04 -8.29 -7.67
C ILE A 26 28.53 -8.20 -7.65
N PHE A 27 27.86 -8.97 -8.52
CA PHE A 27 26.39 -8.99 -8.58
C PHE A 27 25.77 -9.52 -7.30
N ASP A 28 26.33 -10.59 -6.72
CA ASP A 28 25.87 -11.15 -5.44
C ASP A 28 26.12 -10.18 -4.28
N ASN A 29 27.25 -9.48 -4.29
CA ASN A 29 27.54 -8.43 -3.33
C ASN A 29 26.59 -7.22 -3.45
N LEU A 30 26.31 -6.77 -4.68
CA LEU A 30 25.30 -5.73 -4.95
C LEU A 30 23.89 -6.18 -4.57
N ARG A 31 23.58 -7.46 -4.73
CA ARG A 31 22.29 -8.05 -4.33
C ARG A 31 22.16 -8.10 -2.80
N LYS A 32 23.23 -8.40 -2.09
CA LYS A 32 23.27 -8.39 -0.60
C LYS A 32 23.22 -6.98 -0.02
N HIS A 33 23.68 -5.98 -0.78
CA HIS A 33 23.61 -4.56 -0.39
C HIS A 33 22.36 -3.84 -0.95
N ARG A 34 21.40 -4.56 -1.52
CA ARG A 34 20.06 -3.96 -1.64
C ARG A 34 19.61 -3.64 -0.22
N PRO A 35 19.25 -2.38 0.09
CA PRO A 35 18.65 -2.10 1.39
C PRO A 35 17.40 -2.99 1.47
N THR A 36 17.51 -4.12 2.14
CA THR A 36 16.34 -4.74 2.74
C THR A 36 15.75 -3.61 3.56
N LEU A 37 14.50 -3.25 3.29
CA LEU A 37 13.74 -2.42 4.21
C LEU A 37 13.99 -3.07 5.58
N GLU A 38 14.83 -2.41 6.38
CA GLU A 38 15.04 -2.85 7.75
C GLU A 38 13.65 -2.92 8.36
N THR A 39 13.23 -4.14 8.68
CA THR A 39 11.90 -4.44 9.21
C THR A 39 11.60 -3.72 10.52
N ASP A 40 12.60 -3.08 11.11
CA ASP A 40 12.49 -2.30 12.34
C ASP A 40 12.26 -0.79 12.11
N LYS A 41 12.28 -0.30 10.86
CA LYS A 41 11.92 1.08 10.57
C LYS A 41 10.43 1.13 10.24
N CYS A 42 9.65 1.66 11.18
CA CYS A 42 8.28 2.06 10.89
C CYS A 42 8.24 2.86 9.59
N LEU A 43 7.24 2.59 8.75
CA LEU A 43 7.00 3.38 7.55
C LEU A 43 6.92 4.86 7.92
N PRO A 44 7.45 5.76 7.07
CA PRO A 44 7.37 7.18 7.34
C PRO A 44 5.90 7.61 7.44
N ILE A 45 5.59 8.36 8.49
CA ILE A 45 4.24 8.88 8.71
C ILE A 45 4.11 10.17 7.89
N TYR A 46 3.19 10.17 6.95
CA TYR A 46 2.79 11.34 6.17
C TYR A 46 1.45 11.85 6.69
N GLY A 47 1.24 13.14 6.58
CA GLY A 47 -0.01 13.80 6.98
C GLY A 47 0.23 15.03 7.83
N PRO A 48 -0.84 15.75 8.20
CA PRO A 48 -0.78 16.92 9.08
C PRO A 48 -0.11 16.57 10.41
N LYS A 49 0.75 17.45 10.87
CA LYS A 49 1.49 17.30 12.13
C LYS A 49 1.22 18.51 12.99
N GLU A 50 0.75 18.30 14.21
CA GLU A 50 0.50 19.37 15.16
C GLU A 50 1.49 19.28 16.33
N PRO A 51 2.26 20.35 16.60
CA PRO A 51 3.12 20.39 17.77
C PRO A 51 2.28 20.54 19.04
N PHE A 52 2.53 19.72 20.03
CA PHE A 52 1.90 19.85 21.34
C PHE A 52 2.94 19.82 22.47
N LYS A 53 2.62 20.50 23.59
CA LYS A 53 3.48 20.50 24.76
C LYS A 53 3.30 19.21 25.55
N SER A 54 4.38 18.50 25.78
CA SER A 54 4.44 17.27 26.58
C SER A 54 5.54 17.38 27.64
N LYS A 55 5.58 16.43 28.56
CA LYS A 55 6.69 16.29 29.53
C LYS A 55 7.44 15.00 29.26
N ASP A 56 8.77 15.07 29.23
CA ASP A 56 9.60 13.89 29.13
C ASP A 56 9.58 13.07 30.43
N TYR A 57 10.25 11.91 30.42
CA TYR A 57 10.36 11.02 31.58
C TYR A 57 11.08 11.67 32.79
N LYS A 58 11.76 12.82 32.59
CA LYS A 58 12.39 13.66 33.64
C LYS A 58 11.56 14.85 34.05
N GLY A 59 10.31 14.97 33.54
CA GLY A 59 9.40 16.08 33.84
C GLY A 59 9.71 17.40 33.12
N ARG A 60 10.62 17.42 32.15
CA ARG A 60 10.97 18.62 31.38
C ARG A 60 9.95 18.85 30.29
N ASN A 61 9.57 20.12 30.08
CA ASN A 61 8.67 20.47 28.96
C ASN A 61 9.39 20.24 27.65
N ILE A 62 8.78 19.43 26.79
CA ILE A 62 9.22 19.17 25.41
C ILE A 62 8.09 19.54 24.45
N ILE A 63 8.44 19.85 23.22
CA ILE A 63 7.48 19.96 22.13
C ILE A 63 7.51 18.61 21.40
N ASP A 64 6.40 17.91 21.47
CA ASP A 64 6.21 16.63 20.77
C ASP A 64 5.32 16.85 19.55
N THR A 65 5.21 15.85 18.69
CA THR A 65 4.46 15.93 17.44
C THR A 65 3.30 14.94 17.48
N ALA A 66 2.06 15.47 17.42
CA ALA A 66 0.89 14.65 17.16
C ALA A 66 0.73 14.44 15.66
N TYR A 67 0.56 13.20 15.28
CA TYR A 67 0.21 12.83 13.90
C TYR A 67 -1.30 12.69 13.78
N PHE A 68 -1.82 13.04 12.61
CA PHE A 68 -3.23 12.82 12.32
C PHE A 68 -3.55 11.32 12.46
N LYS A 69 -4.66 11.05 13.14
CA LYS A 69 -5.20 9.68 13.25
C LYS A 69 -6.52 9.64 12.51
N VAL A 70 -6.73 8.60 11.74
CA VAL A 70 -8.03 8.33 11.12
C VAL A 70 -9.08 8.29 12.23
N PRO A 71 -10.16 9.11 12.15
CA PRO A 71 -11.22 9.09 13.14
C PRO A 71 -11.93 7.73 13.20
N ASP A 72 -12.47 7.41 14.35
CA ASP A 72 -13.34 6.25 14.49
C ASP A 72 -14.56 6.40 13.59
N PHE A 73 -14.96 5.31 12.92
CA PHE A 73 -16.09 5.30 12.03
C PHE A 73 -16.94 4.03 12.15
N SER A 74 -18.18 4.14 11.69
CA SER A 74 -19.09 3.00 11.55
C SER A 74 -19.92 3.24 10.29
N PHE A 75 -19.62 2.50 9.23
CA PHE A 75 -20.26 2.60 7.92
C PHE A 75 -20.88 1.27 7.53
N ILE A 76 -21.69 1.28 6.48
CA ILE A 76 -22.32 0.07 5.93
C ILE A 76 -21.62 -0.24 4.61
N ASP A 77 -21.28 -1.51 4.40
CA ASP A 77 -20.67 -1.96 3.16
C ASP A 77 -21.71 -2.35 2.09
N GLN A 78 -21.24 -2.78 0.92
CA GLN A 78 -22.07 -3.22 -0.20
C GLN A 78 -22.92 -4.45 0.12
N ASP A 79 -22.56 -5.26 1.11
CA ASP A 79 -23.29 -6.46 1.52
C ASP A 79 -24.32 -6.15 2.64
N GLY A 80 -24.31 -4.90 3.15
CA GLY A 80 -25.16 -4.44 4.24
C GLY A 80 -24.58 -4.67 5.62
N ASP A 81 -23.31 -5.08 5.71
CA ASP A 81 -22.62 -5.30 6.96
C ASP A 81 -22.03 -4.01 7.53
N THR A 82 -22.02 -3.92 8.85
CA THR A 82 -21.41 -2.77 9.54
C THR A 82 -19.89 -2.93 9.59
N VAL A 83 -19.18 -1.95 9.06
CA VAL A 83 -17.73 -1.89 9.03
C VAL A 83 -17.24 -0.74 9.91
N THR A 84 -16.30 -1.04 10.80
CA THR A 84 -15.66 -0.07 11.70
C THR A 84 -14.16 -0.02 11.48
N GLN A 85 -13.48 0.97 12.05
CA GLN A 85 -12.02 1.12 11.96
C GLN A 85 -11.23 -0.13 12.41
N HIS A 86 -11.84 -1.02 13.19
CA HIS A 86 -11.18 -2.25 13.66
C HIS A 86 -10.80 -3.21 12.53
N ILE A 87 -11.50 -3.13 11.37
CA ILE A 87 -11.19 -3.98 10.22
C ILE A 87 -9.76 -3.73 9.67
N MET A 88 -9.20 -2.55 9.94
CA MET A 88 -7.86 -2.16 9.49
C MET A 88 -6.73 -2.69 10.39
N GLN A 89 -7.05 -3.22 11.58
CA GLN A 89 -6.03 -3.65 12.52
C GLN A 89 -5.16 -4.78 11.97
N GLY A 90 -3.84 -4.57 11.98
CA GLY A 90 -2.86 -5.53 11.47
C GLY A 90 -2.81 -5.64 9.95
N LYS A 91 -3.51 -4.75 9.21
CA LYS A 91 -3.58 -4.80 7.76
C LYS A 91 -2.96 -3.59 7.09
N VAL A 92 -2.44 -3.80 5.90
CA VAL A 92 -2.13 -2.73 4.96
C VAL A 92 -3.42 -2.32 4.29
N THR A 93 -3.90 -1.12 4.59
CA THR A 93 -5.19 -0.64 4.09
C THR A 93 -4.99 0.46 3.05
N VAL A 94 -5.58 0.26 1.89
CA VAL A 94 -5.71 1.29 0.86
C VAL A 94 -7.06 1.96 1.04
N VAL A 95 -7.06 3.28 1.16
CA VAL A 95 -8.30 4.06 1.32
C VAL A 95 -8.44 4.97 0.11
N ASP A 96 -9.62 4.99 -0.48
CA ASP A 96 -10.00 5.91 -1.55
C ASP A 96 -11.40 6.47 -1.37
N PHE A 97 -11.68 7.53 -2.12
CA PHE A 97 -12.97 8.20 -2.14
C PHE A 97 -13.52 8.21 -3.56
N PHE A 98 -14.76 7.76 -3.73
CA PHE A 98 -15.38 7.57 -5.04
C PHE A 98 -16.87 7.90 -5.02
N PHE A 99 -17.52 7.77 -6.15
CA PHE A 99 -18.99 7.70 -6.29
C PHE A 99 -19.35 6.91 -7.52
N THR A 100 -20.45 6.14 -7.45
CA THR A 100 -20.79 5.13 -8.48
C THR A 100 -21.13 5.71 -9.85
N THR A 101 -21.55 6.98 -9.89
CA THR A 101 -21.94 7.66 -11.14
C THR A 101 -20.77 8.38 -11.83
N CYS A 102 -19.56 8.32 -11.28
CA CYS A 102 -18.36 8.93 -11.86
C CYS A 102 -17.98 8.22 -13.16
N LYS A 103 -17.81 8.99 -14.23
CA LYS A 103 -17.48 8.48 -15.58
C LYS A 103 -16.05 8.84 -16.04
N THR A 104 -15.20 9.30 -15.13
CA THR A 104 -13.87 9.79 -15.45
C THR A 104 -12.81 9.18 -14.53
N VAL A 105 -12.26 9.94 -13.62
CA VAL A 105 -11.14 9.53 -12.76
C VAL A 105 -11.41 8.27 -11.92
N CYS A 106 -12.64 8.06 -11.48
CA CYS A 106 -12.99 6.88 -10.68
C CYS A 106 -12.87 5.57 -11.47
N ILE A 107 -13.02 5.59 -12.80
CA ILE A 107 -12.82 4.42 -13.65
C ILE A 107 -11.35 4.01 -13.63
N ASP A 108 -10.44 4.97 -13.77
CA ASP A 108 -8.99 4.71 -13.72
C ASP A 108 -8.56 4.28 -12.32
N MET A 109 -9.13 4.89 -11.28
CA MET A 109 -8.92 4.48 -9.89
C MET A 109 -9.35 3.03 -9.66
N ALA A 110 -10.58 2.68 -10.02
CA ALA A 110 -11.10 1.31 -9.90
C ALA A 110 -10.22 0.31 -10.64
N SER A 111 -9.79 0.64 -11.88
CA SER A 111 -8.86 -0.20 -12.64
C SER A 111 -7.53 -0.44 -11.91
N ASN A 112 -6.99 0.56 -11.22
CA ASN A 112 -5.76 0.41 -10.45
C ASN A 112 -5.99 -0.38 -9.16
N LEU A 113 -7.14 -0.21 -8.49
CA LEU A 113 -7.52 -1.00 -7.32
C LEU A 113 -7.73 -2.48 -7.69
N HIS A 114 -8.26 -2.77 -8.87
CA HIS A 114 -8.32 -4.14 -9.40
C HIS A 114 -6.95 -4.80 -9.50
N LYS A 115 -5.94 -4.09 -9.99
CA LYS A 115 -4.56 -4.63 -10.05
C LYS A 115 -4.03 -4.97 -8.66
N ILE A 116 -4.40 -4.18 -7.64
CA ILE A 116 -4.07 -4.49 -6.24
C ILE A 116 -4.83 -5.73 -5.79
N GLN A 117 -6.15 -5.78 -6.04
CA GLN A 117 -6.98 -6.93 -5.71
C GLN A 117 -6.42 -8.22 -6.32
N GLU A 118 -6.15 -8.25 -7.61
CA GLU A 118 -5.59 -9.42 -8.31
C GLU A 118 -4.25 -9.86 -7.73
N LYS A 119 -3.37 -8.89 -7.47
CA LYS A 119 -2.02 -9.18 -6.95
C LYS A 119 -2.02 -9.75 -5.54
N PHE A 120 -2.95 -9.33 -4.70
CA PHE A 120 -3.00 -9.66 -3.28
C PHE A 120 -4.24 -10.48 -2.89
N ILE A 121 -4.93 -11.10 -3.84
CA ILE A 121 -6.19 -11.82 -3.62
C ILE A 121 -6.09 -12.96 -2.59
N THR A 122 -4.90 -13.52 -2.42
CA THR A 122 -4.61 -14.58 -1.44
C THR A 122 -4.04 -14.05 -0.12
N ASP A 123 -3.80 -12.73 -0.03
CA ASP A 123 -3.20 -12.09 1.12
C ASP A 123 -4.30 -11.47 2.01
N ASN A 124 -4.47 -12.03 3.20
CA ASN A 124 -5.48 -11.56 4.14
C ASN A 124 -5.08 -10.27 4.87
N ASP A 125 -3.83 -9.83 4.73
CA ASP A 125 -3.29 -8.65 5.41
C ASP A 125 -3.42 -7.38 4.56
N VAL A 126 -4.02 -7.48 3.36
CA VAL A 126 -4.30 -6.34 2.49
C VAL A 126 -5.81 -6.09 2.43
N LEU A 127 -6.20 -4.83 2.57
CA LEU A 127 -7.59 -4.37 2.58
C LEU A 127 -7.75 -3.12 1.72
N ILE A 128 -8.87 -3.01 1.02
CA ILE A 128 -9.25 -1.81 0.27
C ILE A 128 -10.56 -1.29 0.86
N LEU A 129 -10.61 -0.01 1.23
CA LEU A 129 -11.79 0.68 1.73
C LEU A 129 -12.09 1.88 0.83
N SER A 130 -13.12 1.74 0.01
CA SER A 130 -13.60 2.82 -0.86
C SER A 130 -14.81 3.50 -0.23
N HIS A 131 -14.67 4.76 0.17
CA HIS A 131 -15.72 5.54 0.80
C HIS A 131 -16.47 6.33 -0.26
N THR A 132 -17.81 6.21 -0.31
CA THR A 132 -18.57 7.10 -1.18
C THR A 132 -18.54 8.55 -0.67
N VAL A 133 -18.48 9.49 -1.60
CA VAL A 133 -18.67 10.92 -1.30
C VAL A 133 -20.11 11.37 -1.63
N ASP A 134 -20.93 10.49 -2.19
CA ASP A 134 -22.34 10.75 -2.54
C ASP A 134 -23.29 9.68 -1.97
N PRO A 135 -23.41 9.56 -0.63
CA PRO A 135 -24.23 8.52 -0.01
C PRO A 135 -25.73 8.64 -0.29
N GLU A 136 -26.19 9.80 -0.77
CA GLU A 136 -27.57 10.00 -1.18
C GLU A 136 -27.90 9.21 -2.44
N THR A 137 -26.97 9.09 -3.37
CA THR A 137 -27.08 8.28 -4.60
C THR A 137 -26.58 6.86 -4.36
N ASP A 138 -25.49 6.71 -3.63
CA ASP A 138 -24.77 5.46 -3.40
C ASP A 138 -25.34 4.70 -2.20
N SER A 139 -26.60 4.27 -2.31
CA SER A 139 -27.22 3.36 -1.33
C SER A 139 -26.50 2.01 -1.32
N VAL A 140 -26.68 1.20 -0.28
CA VAL A 140 -26.18 -0.18 -0.19
C VAL A 140 -26.49 -0.99 -1.45
N LYS A 141 -27.74 -0.89 -1.94
CA LYS A 141 -28.15 -1.56 -3.18
C LYS A 141 -27.35 -1.08 -4.40
N GLN A 142 -27.07 0.21 -4.49
CA GLN A 142 -26.29 0.77 -5.59
C GLN A 142 -24.81 0.34 -5.49
N LEU A 143 -24.24 0.31 -4.27
CA LEU A 143 -22.90 -0.19 -4.03
C LEU A 143 -22.79 -1.68 -4.34
N PHE A 144 -23.80 -2.48 -3.98
CA PHE A 144 -23.85 -3.89 -4.34
C PHE A 144 -23.83 -4.08 -5.85
N LYS A 145 -24.69 -3.33 -6.57
CA LYS A 145 -24.69 -3.38 -8.04
C LYS A 145 -23.33 -2.99 -8.61
N TYR A 146 -22.73 -1.90 -8.11
CA TYR A 146 -21.41 -1.45 -8.54
C TYR A 146 -20.33 -2.50 -8.26
N SER A 147 -20.39 -3.18 -7.12
CA SER A 147 -19.43 -4.24 -6.77
C SER A 147 -19.47 -5.42 -7.75
N VAL A 148 -20.70 -5.82 -8.18
CA VAL A 148 -20.89 -6.88 -9.18
C VAL A 148 -20.41 -6.43 -10.56
N ASP A 149 -20.79 -5.21 -10.98
CA ASP A 149 -20.43 -4.67 -12.29
C ASP A 149 -18.91 -4.47 -12.46
N ASN A 150 -18.19 -4.36 -11.36
CA ASN A 150 -16.73 -4.13 -11.31
C ASN A 150 -15.94 -5.26 -10.66
N ASP A 151 -16.45 -6.47 -10.55
CA ASP A 151 -15.76 -7.65 -9.99
C ASP A 151 -15.02 -7.38 -8.65
N VAL A 152 -15.68 -6.64 -7.74
CA VAL A 152 -15.14 -6.32 -6.42
C VAL A 152 -15.20 -7.56 -5.51
N ASN A 153 -14.07 -8.00 -4.97
CA ASN A 153 -14.04 -9.09 -4.01
C ASN A 153 -14.39 -8.58 -2.60
N PRO A 154 -15.56 -8.93 -2.04
CA PRO A 154 -16.03 -8.36 -0.77
C PRO A 154 -15.18 -8.78 0.46
N LYS A 155 -14.33 -9.79 0.35
CA LYS A 155 -13.41 -10.17 1.42
C LYS A 155 -12.24 -9.22 1.57
N MET A 156 -11.84 -8.57 0.50
CA MET A 156 -10.66 -7.72 0.45
C MET A 156 -11.01 -6.25 0.18
N TRP A 157 -12.12 -5.99 -0.52
CA TRP A 157 -12.49 -4.65 -0.97
C TRP A 157 -13.91 -4.32 -0.52
N LYS A 158 -14.02 -3.35 0.38
CA LYS A 158 -15.26 -2.84 0.95
C LYS A 158 -15.62 -1.49 0.35
N LEU A 159 -16.83 -1.38 -0.18
CA LEU A 159 -17.40 -0.13 -0.66
C LEU A 159 -18.32 0.40 0.44
N LEU A 160 -18.02 1.56 1.00
CA LEU A 160 -18.62 2.05 2.22
C LEU A 160 -19.57 3.23 1.97
N THR A 161 -20.73 3.18 2.59
CA THR A 161 -21.71 4.27 2.63
C THR A 161 -22.19 4.52 4.05
N GLY A 162 -22.80 5.68 4.31
CA GLY A 162 -23.29 6.02 5.64
C GLY A 162 -23.65 7.49 5.77
N ASP A 163 -23.56 8.04 6.97
CA ASP A 163 -23.82 9.46 7.18
C ASP A 163 -22.81 10.33 6.45
N LYS A 164 -23.29 11.29 5.69
CA LYS A 164 -22.46 12.16 4.85
C LYS A 164 -21.39 12.92 5.62
N LYS A 165 -21.74 13.43 6.82
CA LYS A 165 -20.82 14.20 7.63
C LYS A 165 -19.69 13.31 8.18
N GLU A 166 -20.04 12.10 8.59
CA GLU A 166 -19.05 11.12 9.08
C GLU A 166 -18.13 10.65 7.97
N LEU A 167 -18.65 10.42 6.74
CA LEU A 167 -17.84 10.09 5.57
C LEU A 167 -16.84 11.20 5.24
N TYR A 168 -17.29 12.47 5.27
CA TYR A 168 -16.43 13.63 5.01
C TYR A 168 -15.37 13.90 6.09
N LYS A 169 -15.53 13.35 7.28
CA LYS A 169 -14.48 13.41 8.32
C LYS A 169 -13.30 12.46 8.04
N GLN A 170 -13.51 11.46 7.17
CA GLN A 170 -12.47 10.52 6.79
C GLN A 170 -11.60 11.05 5.64
N ALA A 171 -12.10 12.03 4.87
CA ALA A 171 -11.39 12.68 3.78
C ALA A 171 -10.57 13.87 4.26
#